data_67b1c87ba5a528f4dafad5ae96a9c842
#
_entry.id   67b1c87ba5a528f4dafad5ae96a9c842
#
_cell.length_a   1.000
_cell.length_b   1.000
_cell.length_c   1.000
_cell.angle_alpha   90.00
_cell.angle_beta   90.00
_cell.angle_gamma   90.00
#
_symmetry.space_group_name_H-M   'P 1'
#
loop_
_entity.id
_entity.type
_entity.pdbx_description
1 polymer ?
#
loop_
_entity_poly.entity_id
_entity_poly.type
_entity_poly.pdbx_seq_one_letter_code
_entity_poly.pdbx_strand_id
1 'polypeptide(L)'
;MLLQKFSEGMTNKDLQLLDSLLHEEMLFLQDTILETKEQWVKDMEIQFEKGTFDASKIDVITKFETKEMGALEIIIKEGDTLLRLSSVFLYKDDKIYRQLVKYSS
;
A
#
# COMPACT_ATOMS: atom_id res chain seq x y z
N MET A 1 0.01 14.94 -2.96
CA MET A 1 -0.96 14.21 -2.15
C MET A 1 -0.37 12.87 -1.70
N LEU A 2 -0.96 12.29 -0.67
CA LEU A 2 -0.40 11.09 -0.04
C LEU A 2 -0.33 9.88 -0.96
N LEU A 3 -1.36 9.65 -1.77
CA LEU A 3 -1.39 8.47 -2.64
C LEU A 3 -0.35 8.50 -3.74
N GLN A 4 -0.01 9.68 -4.25
CA GLN A 4 1.06 9.81 -5.23
C GLN A 4 2.40 9.39 -4.60
N LYS A 5 2.68 9.87 -3.40
CA LYS A 5 3.89 9.50 -2.67
C LYS A 5 3.89 8.03 -2.30
N PHE A 6 2.75 7.50 -1.90
CA PHE A 6 2.61 6.07 -1.61
C PHE A 6 2.92 5.24 -2.85
N SER A 7 2.37 5.63 -4.00
CA SER A 7 2.63 4.96 -5.26
C SER A 7 4.12 4.99 -5.61
N GLU A 8 4.77 6.14 -5.44
CA GLU A 8 6.21 6.27 -5.67
C GLU A 8 7.01 5.35 -4.73
N GLY A 9 6.63 5.31 -3.46
CA GLY A 9 7.28 4.44 -2.49
C GLY A 9 7.16 2.96 -2.85
N MET A 10 5.99 2.55 -3.33
CA MET A 10 5.77 1.17 -3.75
C MET A 10 6.56 0.82 -5.01
N THR A 11 6.50 1.66 -6.03
CA THR A 11 7.17 1.37 -7.31
C THR A 11 8.68 1.45 -7.20
N ASN A 12 9.21 2.32 -6.35
CA ASN A 12 10.65 2.50 -6.15
C ASN A 12 11.20 1.65 -5.01
N LYS A 13 10.34 0.89 -4.33
CA LYS A 13 10.72 0.10 -3.14
C LYS A 13 11.37 0.97 -2.08
N ASP A 14 10.84 2.18 -1.90
CA ASP A 14 11.38 3.17 -0.95
C ASP A 14 10.67 3.02 0.40
N LEU A 15 11.19 2.13 1.21
CA LEU A 15 10.60 1.80 2.50
C LEU A 15 10.61 3.00 3.46
N GLN A 16 11.64 3.81 3.41
CA GLN A 16 11.76 5.00 4.25
C GLN A 16 10.67 6.02 3.92
N LEU A 17 10.41 6.23 2.63
CA LEU A 17 9.33 7.11 2.20
C LEU A 17 7.98 6.57 2.69
N LEU A 18 7.72 5.28 2.46
CA LEU A 18 6.47 4.66 2.90
C LEU A 18 6.27 4.81 4.41
N ASP A 19 7.31 4.54 5.20
CA ASP A 19 7.25 4.69 6.65
C ASP A 19 6.87 6.12 7.03
N SER A 20 7.43 7.12 6.36
CA SER A 20 7.16 8.53 6.65
C SER A 20 5.72 8.96 6.36
N LEU A 21 5.01 8.23 5.51
CA LEU A 21 3.62 8.53 5.16
C LEU A 21 2.61 7.97 6.17
N LEU A 22 3.05 7.08 7.04
CA LEU A 22 2.17 6.37 7.97
C LEU A 22 2.07 7.09 9.31
N HIS A 23 0.83 7.19 9.82
CA HIS A 23 0.59 7.69 11.17
C HIS A 23 1.18 6.70 12.18
N GLU A 24 1.64 7.19 13.33
CA GLU A 24 2.20 6.33 14.38
C GLU A 24 1.24 5.25 14.84
N GLU A 25 -0.06 5.56 14.81
CA GLU A 25 -1.12 4.64 15.22
C GLU A 25 -1.80 3.97 14.03
N MET A 26 -1.13 3.90 12.88
CA MET A 26 -1.69 3.29 11.70
C MET A 26 -2.03 1.82 11.94
N LEU A 27 -3.20 1.40 11.44
CA LEU A 27 -3.61 0.00 11.41
C LEU A 27 -3.91 -0.39 9.98
N PHE A 28 -3.42 -1.56 9.62
CA PHE A 28 -3.64 -2.20 8.32
C PHE A 28 -4.53 -3.42 8.53
N LEU A 29 -5.55 -3.55 7.70
CA LEU A 29 -6.48 -4.68 7.76
C LEU A 29 -6.62 -5.32 6.40
N GLN A 30 -6.41 -6.63 6.33
CA GLN A 30 -6.62 -7.43 5.14
C GLN A 30 -7.20 -8.78 5.55
N ASP A 31 -8.47 -9.02 5.23
CA ASP A 31 -9.22 -10.19 5.70
C ASP A 31 -9.16 -10.31 7.22
N THR A 32 -8.49 -11.33 7.75
CA THR A 32 -8.33 -11.54 9.19
C THR A 32 -6.99 -11.04 9.72
N ILE A 33 -6.16 -10.46 8.84
CA ILE A 33 -4.84 -9.95 9.23
C ILE A 33 -4.97 -8.50 9.67
N LEU A 34 -4.48 -8.22 10.87
CA LEU A 34 -4.42 -6.86 11.40
C LEU A 34 -2.96 -6.57 11.77
N GLU A 35 -2.43 -5.48 11.22
CA GLU A 35 -1.04 -5.11 11.45
C GLU A 35 -0.92 -3.67 11.93
N THR A 36 0.02 -3.46 12.87
CA THR A 36 0.45 -2.13 13.26
C THR A 36 1.39 -1.57 12.20
N LYS A 37 1.75 -0.27 12.33
CA LYS A 37 2.73 0.36 11.45
C LYS A 37 4.02 -0.44 11.36
N GLU A 38 4.58 -0.82 12.52
CA GLU A 38 5.85 -1.55 12.56
C GLU A 38 5.77 -2.90 11.84
N GLN A 39 4.68 -3.63 12.06
CA GLN A 39 4.47 -4.92 11.43
C GLN A 39 4.31 -4.78 9.93
N TRP A 40 3.55 -3.77 9.48
CA TRP A 40 3.35 -3.53 8.06
C TRP A 40 4.66 -3.18 7.35
N VAL A 41 5.46 -2.28 7.95
CA VAL A 41 6.75 -1.87 7.37
C VAL A 41 7.68 -3.07 7.25
N LYS A 42 7.72 -3.91 8.29
CA LYS A 42 8.55 -5.11 8.29
C LYS A 42 8.11 -6.10 7.22
N ASP A 43 6.80 -6.28 7.06
CA ASP A 43 6.24 -7.14 6.02
C ASP A 43 6.59 -6.62 4.62
N MET A 44 6.49 -5.31 4.42
CA MET A 44 6.85 -4.71 3.13
C MET A 44 8.32 -4.88 2.81
N GLU A 45 9.18 -4.79 3.80
CA GLU A 45 10.60 -5.05 3.61
C GLU A 45 10.82 -6.46 3.05
N ILE A 46 10.14 -7.44 3.63
CA ILE A 46 10.21 -8.83 3.17
C ILE A 46 9.68 -8.97 1.75
N GLN A 47 8.54 -8.34 1.45
CA GLN A 47 7.93 -8.41 0.12
C GLN A 47 8.81 -7.74 -0.94
N PHE A 48 9.46 -6.64 -0.59
CA PHE A 48 10.39 -5.97 -1.50
C PHE A 48 11.60 -6.85 -1.81
N GLU A 49 12.12 -7.54 -0.82
CA GLU A 49 13.23 -8.48 -1.01
C GLU A 49 12.85 -9.65 -1.90
N LYS A 50 11.60 -10.11 -1.80
CA LYS A 50 11.08 -11.20 -2.64
C LYS A 50 10.75 -10.77 -4.06
N GLY A 51 10.73 -9.47 -4.34
CA GLY A 51 10.39 -8.95 -5.65
C GLY A 51 8.89 -8.94 -5.96
N THR A 52 8.03 -9.11 -4.95
CA THR A 52 6.57 -9.14 -5.14
C THR A 52 6.06 -7.86 -5.81
N PHE A 53 6.63 -6.72 -5.44
CA PHE A 53 6.21 -5.42 -5.96
C PHE A 53 7.24 -4.79 -6.89
N ASP A 54 7.98 -5.60 -7.63
CA ASP A 54 8.91 -5.07 -8.62
C ASP A 54 8.15 -4.24 -9.65
N ALA A 55 8.69 -3.08 -10.01
CA ALA A 55 8.05 -2.13 -10.91
C ALA A 55 7.66 -2.76 -12.26
N SER A 56 8.38 -3.78 -12.70
CA SER A 56 8.07 -4.51 -13.93
C SER A 56 6.83 -5.38 -13.80
N LYS A 57 6.36 -5.65 -12.59
CA LYS A 57 5.24 -6.55 -12.29
C LYS A 57 3.98 -5.84 -11.85
N ILE A 58 4.05 -4.57 -11.44
CA ILE A 58 2.91 -3.88 -10.84
C ILE A 58 2.51 -2.64 -11.62
N ASP A 59 1.20 -2.37 -11.59
CA ASP A 59 0.63 -1.09 -11.99
C ASP A 59 -0.12 -0.54 -10.79
N VAL A 60 0.10 0.72 -10.46
CA VAL A 60 -0.58 1.39 -9.35
C VAL A 60 -1.52 2.44 -9.93
N ILE A 61 -2.81 2.31 -9.64
CA ILE A 61 -3.85 3.17 -10.20
C ILE A 61 -4.60 3.86 -9.07
N THR A 62 -4.49 5.18 -8.99
CA THR A 62 -5.27 5.97 -8.03
C THR A 62 -6.70 6.09 -8.52
N LYS A 63 -7.67 5.73 -7.69
CA LYS A 63 -9.08 5.81 -8.02
C LYS A 63 -9.69 7.16 -7.62
N PHE A 64 -9.43 7.59 -6.41
CA PHE A 64 -9.81 8.93 -5.95
C PHE A 64 -9.00 9.30 -4.72
N GLU A 65 -8.99 10.59 -4.42
CA GLU A 65 -8.35 11.09 -3.19
C GLU A 65 -9.00 12.39 -2.76
N THR A 66 -9.26 12.49 -1.45
CA THR A 66 -9.71 13.72 -0.80
C THR A 66 -8.74 14.03 0.34
N LYS A 67 -9.00 15.09 1.11
CA LYS A 67 -8.19 15.39 2.30
C LYS A 67 -8.31 14.32 3.38
N GLU A 68 -9.38 13.55 3.37
CA GLU A 68 -9.71 12.64 4.47
C GLU A 68 -9.51 11.19 4.12
N MET A 69 -9.51 10.85 2.83
CA MET A 69 -9.42 9.47 2.40
C MET A 69 -8.97 9.35 0.96
N GLY A 70 -8.58 8.13 0.61
CA GLY A 70 -8.23 7.83 -0.76
C GLY A 70 -8.42 6.35 -1.06
N ALA A 71 -8.36 6.01 -2.34
CA ALA A 71 -8.43 4.63 -2.80
C ALA A 71 -7.52 4.44 -4.00
N LEU A 72 -6.84 3.29 -4.03
CA LEU A 72 -6.05 2.90 -5.19
C LEU A 72 -6.15 1.41 -5.42
N GLU A 73 -5.75 0.99 -6.60
CA GLU A 73 -5.59 -0.42 -6.93
C GLU A 73 -4.16 -0.69 -7.33
N ILE A 74 -3.65 -1.83 -6.89
CA ILE A 74 -2.36 -2.35 -7.36
C ILE A 74 -2.65 -3.62 -8.12
N ILE A 75 -2.24 -3.67 -9.37
CA ILE A 75 -2.38 -4.86 -10.20
C ILE A 75 -1.02 -5.51 -10.27
N ILE A 76 -0.95 -6.76 -9.83
CA ILE A 76 0.30 -7.54 -9.81
C ILE A 76 0.21 -8.61 -10.89
N LYS A 77 1.21 -8.64 -11.76
CA LYS A 77 1.31 -9.64 -12.82
C LYS A 77 2.30 -10.71 -12.40
N GLU A 78 1.81 -11.95 -12.29
CA GLU A 78 2.66 -13.10 -12.01
C GLU A 78 2.40 -14.18 -13.07
N GLY A 79 3.30 -14.28 -14.05
CA GLY A 79 3.10 -15.18 -15.17
C GLY A 79 1.83 -14.80 -15.92
N ASP A 80 0.90 -15.75 -16.05
CA ASP A 80 -0.39 -15.54 -16.72
C ASP A 80 -1.47 -15.11 -15.74
N THR A 81 -1.13 -14.93 -14.46
CA THR A 81 -2.09 -14.58 -13.41
C THR A 81 -2.02 -13.09 -13.10
N LEU A 82 -3.19 -12.47 -12.95
CA LEU A 82 -3.32 -11.10 -12.49
C LEU A 82 -3.94 -11.12 -11.10
N LEU A 83 -3.28 -10.46 -10.15
CA LEU A 83 -3.83 -10.23 -8.82
C LEU A 83 -4.16 -8.75 -8.69
N ARG A 84 -5.28 -8.46 -8.06
CA ARG A 84 -5.70 -7.08 -7.81
C ARG A 84 -5.79 -6.84 -6.32
N LEU A 85 -5.10 -5.82 -5.87
CA LEU A 85 -5.19 -5.31 -4.50
C LEU A 85 -5.99 -4.02 -4.55
N SER A 86 -7.17 -4.02 -3.95
CA SER A 86 -7.97 -2.81 -3.81
C SER A 86 -7.76 -2.27 -2.42
N SER A 87 -7.30 -1.02 -2.32
CA SER A 87 -6.92 -0.42 -1.05
C SER A 87 -7.71 0.86 -0.80
N VAL A 88 -8.21 0.99 0.43
CA VAL A 88 -8.86 2.20 0.91
C VAL A 88 -8.06 2.72 2.08
N PHE A 89 -7.84 4.04 2.10
CA PHE A 89 -7.03 4.70 3.11
C PHE A 89 -7.83 5.79 3.80
N LEU A 90 -7.73 5.86 5.11
CA LEU A 90 -8.25 6.99 5.89
C LEU A 90 -7.04 7.77 6.41
N TYR A 91 -7.13 9.10 6.35
CA TYR A 91 -6.03 9.97 6.73
C TYR A 91 -6.30 10.65 8.07
N LYS A 92 -5.24 10.92 8.80
CA LYS A 92 -5.28 11.70 10.04
C LYS A 92 -3.93 12.41 10.17
N ASP A 93 -3.95 13.71 10.46
CA ASP A 93 -2.74 14.53 10.60
C ASP A 93 -1.84 14.44 9.35
N ASP A 94 -2.47 14.47 8.18
CA ASP A 94 -1.80 14.37 6.88
C ASP A 94 -0.99 13.07 6.69
N LYS A 95 -1.40 12.02 7.38
CA LYS A 95 -0.77 10.71 7.29
C LYS A 95 -1.81 9.61 7.12
N ILE A 96 -1.36 8.47 6.62
CA ILE A 96 -2.22 7.29 6.47
C ILE A 96 -2.48 6.71 7.85
N TYR A 97 -3.73 6.72 8.26
CA TYR A 97 -4.15 6.29 9.59
C TYR A 97 -4.78 4.90 9.58
N ARG A 98 -5.57 4.59 8.55
CA ARG A 98 -6.16 3.27 8.35
C ARG A 98 -5.98 2.85 6.91
N GLN A 99 -5.68 1.58 6.72
CA GLN A 99 -5.52 1.01 5.39
C GLN A 99 -6.26 -0.32 5.36
N LEU A 100 -7.24 -0.43 4.47
CA LEU A 100 -7.98 -1.67 4.25
C LEU A 100 -7.67 -2.18 2.86
N VAL A 101 -7.32 -3.45 2.76
CA VAL A 101 -6.94 -4.06 1.50
C VAL A 101 -7.77 -5.31 1.26
N LYS A 102 -8.20 -5.47 0.01
CA LYS A 102 -8.87 -6.68 -0.43
C LYS A 102 -8.17 -7.22 -1.68
N TYR A 103 -7.85 -8.49 -1.66
CA TYR A 103 -7.36 -9.21 -2.84
C TYR A 103 -8.52 -9.71 -3.68
N SER A 104 -8.33 -9.68 -5.00
CA SER A 104 -9.21 -10.36 -5.94
C SER A 104 -8.38 -10.82 -7.13
N SER A 105 -8.85 -11.83 -7.81
CA SER A 105 -8.17 -12.37 -8.99
C SER A 105 -9.02 -12.22 -10.23
#